data_4ef807a30096d80811f495ad4d338a93
#
_entry.id   4ef807a30096d80811f495ad4d338a93
#
_cell.length_a   1.000
_cell.length_b   1.000
_cell.length_c   1.000
_cell.angle_alpha   90.00
_cell.angle_beta   90.00
_cell.angle_gamma   90.00
#
_symmetry.space_group_name_H-M   'P 1'
#
loop_
_entity.id
_entity.type
_entity.pdbx_description
1 polymer ?
#
loop_
_entity_poly.entity_id
_entity_poly.type
_entity_poly.pdbx_seq_one_letter_code
_entity_poly.pdbx_strand_id
1 'polypeptide(L)'
;MKAYNFFWPRTESIPPLSANQVHVWAWNLDLAPLPHDWKILSEAETIRARRFVFPRDRDRYVRAHSAMRSLLGAYLGLSPAEIALSTNAYGKPQIEPGNDTQRIRFNLTHSAGIAALAVSRDYELGIDMERIRPIDADVAEHHFSSRELLTLRTLPPEQWLPGFYRCWTSKEALLKGEGLGLNLPLDGFDVEVHPQLPAALLDLRPQAPIAAGWLLVELNPAEDIVATLALRDETGKFDRSSLRCFALVR
;
A
#
# COMPACT_ATOMS: atom_id res chain seq x y z
N MET A 1 8.92 -6.86 -21.61
CA MET A 1 7.83 -6.51 -20.68
C MET A 1 7.53 -7.72 -19.81
N LYS A 2 7.63 -7.61 -18.48
CA LYS A 2 7.27 -8.71 -17.58
C LYS A 2 5.76 -8.61 -17.36
N ALA A 3 5.01 -9.60 -17.84
CA ALA A 3 3.59 -9.72 -17.50
C ALA A 3 3.52 -10.35 -16.10
N TYR A 4 2.85 -9.67 -15.15
CA TYR A 4 2.61 -10.24 -13.84
C TYR A 4 1.39 -11.14 -13.87
N ASN A 5 1.53 -12.35 -13.34
CA ASN A 5 0.42 -13.23 -13.05
C ASN A 5 -0.12 -12.88 -11.66
N PHE A 6 -1.21 -12.14 -11.61
CA PHE A 6 -1.88 -11.85 -10.35
C PHE A 6 -2.63 -13.10 -9.86
N PHE A 7 -2.52 -13.38 -8.57
CA PHE A 7 -3.28 -14.44 -7.90
C PHE A 7 -4.72 -14.02 -7.60
N TRP A 8 -5.00 -12.71 -7.66
CA TRP A 8 -6.31 -12.14 -7.38
C TRP A 8 -7.23 -12.19 -8.61
N PRO A 9 -8.57 -12.28 -8.40
CA PRO A 9 -9.51 -12.27 -9.51
C PRO A 9 -9.39 -11.01 -10.35
N ARG A 10 -9.35 -11.18 -11.66
CA ARG A 10 -9.32 -10.07 -12.61
C ARG A 10 -10.72 -9.52 -12.81
N THR A 11 -10.86 -8.21 -12.79
CA THR A 11 -12.15 -7.56 -13.05
C THR A 11 -11.97 -6.21 -13.73
N GLU A 12 -12.93 -5.87 -14.59
CA GLU A 12 -13.08 -4.54 -15.20
C GLU A 12 -14.15 -3.72 -14.44
N SER A 13 -15.04 -4.39 -13.72
CA SER A 13 -16.09 -3.74 -12.94
C SER A 13 -15.60 -3.46 -11.52
N ILE A 14 -15.91 -2.27 -11.03
CA ILE A 14 -15.57 -1.86 -9.66
C ILE A 14 -16.82 -2.11 -8.80
N PRO A 15 -16.78 -3.10 -7.89
CA PRO A 15 -17.92 -3.40 -7.04
C PRO A 15 -18.14 -2.27 -6.03
N PRO A 16 -19.39 -2.06 -5.56
CA PRO A 16 -19.66 -1.09 -4.51
C PRO A 16 -18.90 -1.45 -3.24
N LEU A 17 -18.37 -0.43 -2.57
CA LEU A 17 -17.69 -0.57 -1.29
C LEU A 17 -18.73 -0.44 -0.16
N SER A 18 -19.02 -1.53 0.50
CA SER A 18 -19.94 -1.57 1.65
C SER A 18 -19.24 -1.13 2.94
N ALA A 19 -20.03 -0.83 3.96
CA ALA A 19 -19.51 -0.57 5.30
C ALA A 19 -18.69 -1.77 5.83
N ASN A 20 -17.66 -1.49 6.60
CA ASN A 20 -16.71 -2.45 7.15
C ASN A 20 -15.95 -3.29 6.11
N GLN A 21 -15.99 -2.93 4.82
CA GLN A 21 -15.20 -3.57 3.78
C GLN A 21 -13.90 -2.81 3.49
N VAL A 22 -12.89 -3.59 3.10
CA VAL A 22 -11.65 -3.09 2.51
C VAL A 22 -11.48 -3.73 1.14
N HIS A 23 -11.31 -2.90 0.12
CA HIS A 23 -10.95 -3.36 -1.22
C HIS A 23 -9.48 -3.08 -1.49
N VAL A 24 -8.76 -4.06 -1.99
CA VAL A 24 -7.37 -3.92 -2.44
C VAL A 24 -7.29 -4.25 -3.92
N TRP A 25 -6.74 -3.33 -4.69
CA TRP A 25 -6.56 -3.44 -6.13
C TRP A 25 -5.08 -3.53 -6.46
N ALA A 26 -4.70 -4.40 -7.40
CA ALA A 26 -3.36 -4.42 -7.95
C ALA A 26 -3.40 -4.36 -9.48
N TRP A 27 -2.40 -3.71 -10.09
CA TRP A 27 -2.28 -3.60 -11.55
C TRP A 27 -0.84 -3.46 -12.01
N ASN A 28 -0.63 -3.78 -13.29
CA ASN A 28 0.66 -3.69 -13.95
C ASN A 28 0.95 -2.24 -14.39
N LEU A 29 2.14 -1.75 -14.07
CA LEU A 29 2.64 -0.44 -14.45
C LEU A 29 3.55 -0.45 -15.68
N ASP A 30 4.00 -1.62 -16.14
CA ASP A 30 4.95 -1.74 -17.27
C ASP A 30 4.28 -1.68 -18.64
N LEU A 31 3.01 -1.30 -18.68
CA LEU A 31 2.29 -0.98 -19.91
C LEU A 31 2.43 0.51 -20.21
N ALA A 32 2.57 0.86 -21.50
CA ALA A 32 2.59 2.27 -21.88
C ALA A 32 1.28 2.96 -21.50
N PRO A 33 1.32 4.18 -20.93
CA PRO A 33 0.12 4.94 -20.65
C PRO A 33 -0.57 5.34 -21.96
N LEU A 34 -1.89 5.29 -21.96
CA LEU A 34 -2.73 5.73 -23.06
C LEU A 34 -2.98 7.25 -22.99
N PRO A 35 -3.39 7.90 -24.10
CA PRO A 35 -3.68 9.34 -24.08
C PRO A 35 -4.71 9.77 -23.02
N HIS A 36 -5.69 8.91 -22.69
CA HIS A 36 -6.66 9.21 -21.65
C HIS A 36 -6.08 9.18 -20.24
N ASP A 37 -5.03 8.38 -19.99
CA ASP A 37 -4.37 8.33 -18.68
C ASP A 37 -3.79 9.70 -18.30
N TRP A 38 -3.24 10.43 -19.27
CA TRP A 38 -2.73 11.79 -19.07
C TRP A 38 -3.84 12.82 -18.82
N LYS A 39 -5.01 12.64 -19.47
CA LYS A 39 -6.13 13.59 -19.36
C LYS A 39 -6.81 13.59 -18.00
N ILE A 40 -6.70 12.50 -17.27
CA ILE A 40 -7.33 12.37 -15.93
C ILE A 40 -6.41 12.75 -14.79
N LEU A 41 -5.12 12.99 -15.05
CA LEU A 41 -4.20 13.51 -14.05
C LEU A 41 -4.52 14.99 -13.75
N SER A 42 -4.32 15.38 -12.49
CA SER A 42 -4.31 16.80 -12.14
C SER A 42 -3.11 17.51 -12.77
N GLU A 43 -3.16 18.84 -12.77
CA GLU A 43 -2.03 19.66 -13.24
C GLU A 43 -0.75 19.36 -12.43
N ALA A 44 -0.87 19.28 -11.10
CA ALA A 44 0.25 18.97 -10.20
C ALA A 44 0.87 17.59 -10.51
N GLU A 45 0.04 16.57 -10.73
CA GLU A 45 0.51 15.22 -11.10
C GLU A 45 1.15 15.23 -12.50
N THR A 46 0.60 15.97 -13.44
CA THR A 46 1.18 16.12 -14.79
C THR A 46 2.55 16.80 -14.74
N ILE A 47 2.68 17.87 -13.95
CA ILE A 47 3.97 18.54 -13.73
C ILE A 47 4.98 17.58 -13.07
N ARG A 48 4.54 16.82 -12.07
CA ARG A 48 5.40 15.83 -11.40
C ARG A 48 5.82 14.72 -12.37
N ALA A 49 4.91 14.19 -13.18
CA ALA A 49 5.21 13.17 -14.19
C ALA A 49 6.30 13.63 -15.17
N ARG A 50 6.23 14.88 -15.63
CA ARG A 50 7.20 15.46 -16.58
C ARG A 50 8.60 15.69 -15.99
N ARG A 51 8.76 15.65 -14.67
CA ARG A 51 10.06 15.79 -13.98
C ARG A 51 10.86 14.48 -13.90
N PHE A 52 10.27 13.34 -14.18
CA PHE A 52 11.00 12.07 -14.18
C PHE A 52 12.04 12.04 -15.31
N VAL A 53 13.27 11.69 -14.95
CA VAL A 53 14.39 11.59 -15.89
C VAL A 53 14.20 10.40 -16.84
N PHE A 54 13.76 9.26 -16.30
CA PHE A 54 13.58 8.04 -17.08
C PHE A 54 12.12 7.88 -17.55
N PRO A 55 11.92 7.67 -18.87
CA PRO A 55 10.56 7.46 -19.43
C PRO A 55 9.79 6.35 -18.73
N ARG A 56 10.46 5.25 -18.38
CA ARG A 56 9.84 4.13 -17.67
C ARG A 56 9.21 4.57 -16.34
N ASP A 57 9.92 5.38 -15.55
CA ASP A 57 9.44 5.78 -14.22
C ASP A 57 8.33 6.81 -14.34
N ARG A 58 8.42 7.71 -15.34
CA ARG A 58 7.32 8.59 -15.74
C ARG A 58 6.06 7.81 -16.11
N ASP A 59 6.20 6.82 -16.97
CA ASP A 59 5.07 6.05 -17.48
C ASP A 59 4.43 5.22 -16.38
N ARG A 60 5.23 4.63 -15.49
CA ARG A 60 4.74 3.98 -14.27
C ARG A 60 3.98 4.92 -13.36
N TYR A 61 4.51 6.13 -13.14
CA TYR A 61 3.83 7.16 -12.34
C TYR A 61 2.46 7.51 -12.95
N VAL A 62 2.41 7.79 -14.25
CA VAL A 62 1.15 8.08 -14.96
C VAL A 62 0.16 6.94 -14.81
N ARG A 63 0.59 5.70 -15.03
CA ARG A 63 -0.25 4.50 -14.87
C ARG A 63 -0.74 4.30 -13.45
N ALA A 64 0.11 4.54 -12.45
CA ALA A 64 -0.27 4.41 -11.05
C ALA A 64 -1.35 5.42 -10.67
N HIS A 65 -1.14 6.69 -11.01
CA HIS A 65 -2.04 7.77 -10.63
C HIS A 65 -3.34 7.79 -11.44
N SER A 66 -3.29 7.47 -12.75
CA SER A 66 -4.50 7.39 -13.58
C SER A 66 -5.42 6.27 -13.12
N ALA A 67 -4.89 5.09 -12.81
CA ALA A 67 -5.68 3.99 -12.29
C ALA A 67 -6.25 4.29 -10.90
N MET A 68 -5.43 4.86 -10.00
CA MET A 68 -5.91 5.32 -8.69
C MET A 68 -7.10 6.29 -8.83
N ARG A 69 -6.99 7.32 -9.66
CA ARG A 69 -8.07 8.29 -9.89
C ARG A 69 -9.33 7.63 -10.46
N SER A 70 -9.16 6.69 -11.39
CA SER A 70 -10.29 5.95 -11.96
C SER A 70 -11.02 5.09 -10.92
N LEU A 71 -10.26 4.40 -10.05
CA LEU A 71 -10.83 3.60 -8.96
C LEU A 71 -11.54 4.49 -7.94
N LEU A 72 -10.89 5.57 -7.50
CA LEU A 72 -11.49 6.52 -6.55
C LEU A 72 -12.73 7.20 -7.14
N GLY A 73 -12.69 7.59 -8.42
CA GLY A 73 -13.85 8.18 -9.11
C GLY A 73 -15.06 7.27 -9.11
N ALA A 74 -14.85 5.97 -9.36
CA ALA A 74 -15.94 4.99 -9.31
C ALA A 74 -16.55 4.85 -7.90
N TYR A 75 -15.72 4.88 -6.83
CA TYR A 75 -16.21 4.84 -5.46
C TYR A 75 -16.93 6.12 -5.02
N LEU A 76 -16.52 7.27 -5.55
CA LEU A 76 -17.09 8.57 -5.21
C LEU A 76 -18.27 8.97 -6.11
N GLY A 77 -18.44 8.31 -7.26
CA GLY A 77 -19.39 8.71 -8.29
C GLY A 77 -18.97 10.00 -9.01
N LEU A 78 -17.66 10.27 -9.10
CA LEU A 78 -17.07 11.45 -9.71
C LEU A 78 -16.28 11.09 -10.97
N SER A 79 -16.13 12.06 -11.88
CA SER A 79 -15.15 11.96 -12.95
C SER A 79 -13.72 11.86 -12.36
N PRO A 80 -12.87 10.96 -12.83
CA PRO A 80 -11.50 10.82 -12.32
C PRO A 80 -10.68 12.12 -12.32
N ALA A 81 -10.90 12.98 -13.30
CA ALA A 81 -10.21 14.27 -13.41
C ALA A 81 -10.70 15.31 -12.38
N GLU A 82 -11.93 15.16 -11.87
CA GLU A 82 -12.55 16.10 -10.92
C GLU A 82 -12.20 15.79 -9.45
N ILE A 83 -11.53 14.68 -9.18
CA ILE A 83 -11.13 14.35 -7.82
C ILE A 83 -10.06 15.33 -7.34
N ALA A 84 -10.40 16.10 -6.32
CA ALA A 84 -9.45 16.97 -5.63
C ALA A 84 -8.75 16.18 -4.52
N LEU A 85 -7.43 16.15 -4.59
CA LEU A 85 -6.57 15.51 -3.59
C LEU A 85 -5.72 16.57 -2.90
N SER A 86 -5.63 16.47 -1.58
CA SER A 86 -4.67 17.18 -0.76
C SER A 86 -3.69 16.20 -0.11
N THR A 87 -2.79 16.71 0.67
CA THR A 87 -1.89 15.90 1.50
C THR A 87 -1.97 16.37 2.94
N ASN A 88 -1.82 15.44 3.88
CA ASN A 88 -1.60 15.83 5.26
C ASN A 88 -0.21 16.48 5.44
N ALA A 89 0.13 16.90 6.66
CA ALA A 89 1.40 17.56 6.99
C ALA A 89 2.65 16.72 6.64
N TYR A 90 2.50 15.42 6.48
CA TYR A 90 3.58 14.46 6.19
C TYR A 90 3.53 13.90 4.76
N GLY A 91 2.64 14.42 3.93
CA GLY A 91 2.56 14.05 2.51
C GLY A 91 1.65 12.86 2.18
N LYS A 92 0.90 12.29 3.14
CA LYS A 92 -0.09 11.24 2.84
C LYS A 92 -1.24 11.85 2.04
N PRO A 93 -1.53 11.34 0.82
CA PRO A 93 -2.66 11.81 0.03
C PRO A 93 -4.00 11.51 0.69
N GLN A 94 -4.93 12.44 0.57
CA GLN A 94 -6.30 12.33 1.03
C GLN A 94 -7.26 13.03 0.06
N ILE A 95 -8.51 12.62 0.06
CA ILE A 95 -9.55 13.28 -0.74
C ILE A 95 -9.97 14.56 -0.02
N GLU A 96 -10.06 15.66 -0.78
CA GLU A 96 -10.56 16.94 -0.24
C GLU A 96 -11.99 16.78 0.30
N PRO A 97 -12.31 17.39 1.45
CA PRO A 97 -13.62 17.24 2.10
C PRO A 97 -14.82 17.52 1.19
N GLY A 98 -14.69 18.45 0.23
CA GLY A 98 -15.74 18.79 -0.73
C GLY A 98 -16.06 17.66 -1.74
N ASN A 99 -15.11 16.77 -1.99
CA ASN A 99 -15.28 15.61 -2.86
C ASN A 99 -15.60 14.33 -2.08
N ASP A 100 -15.34 14.27 -0.77
CA ASP A 100 -15.45 13.05 0.02
C ASP A 100 -16.82 12.93 0.72
N THR A 101 -17.88 12.78 -0.06
CA THR A 101 -19.22 12.49 0.48
C THR A 101 -19.34 11.06 1.06
N GLN A 102 -18.42 10.19 0.76
CA GLN A 102 -18.42 8.76 1.11
C GLN A 102 -17.41 8.40 2.20
N ARG A 103 -16.65 9.36 2.71
CA ARG A 103 -15.56 9.14 3.70
C ARG A 103 -14.54 8.10 3.24
N ILE A 104 -14.14 8.16 1.98
CA ILE A 104 -13.17 7.21 1.42
C ILE A 104 -11.78 7.46 2.01
N ARG A 105 -11.21 6.43 2.59
CA ARG A 105 -9.80 6.35 2.97
C ARG A 105 -9.09 5.49 1.95
N PHE A 106 -7.90 5.91 1.54
CA PHE A 106 -7.11 5.14 0.59
C PHE A 106 -5.61 5.28 0.85
N ASN A 107 -4.87 4.30 0.37
CA ASN A 107 -3.42 4.37 0.33
C ASN A 107 -2.92 3.63 -0.91
N LEU A 108 -1.94 4.24 -1.60
CA LEU A 108 -1.31 3.73 -2.81
C LEU A 108 0.12 3.32 -2.51
N THR A 109 0.53 2.16 -3.02
CA THR A 109 1.92 1.71 -3.04
C THR A 109 2.30 1.19 -4.42
N HIS A 110 3.60 1.13 -4.70
CA HIS A 110 4.11 0.53 -5.93
C HIS A 110 5.54 0.00 -5.75
N SER A 111 5.81 -1.14 -6.32
CA SER A 111 7.15 -1.74 -6.40
C SER A 111 7.31 -2.55 -7.68
N ALA A 112 8.51 -2.52 -8.27
CA ALA A 112 8.93 -3.40 -9.37
C ALA A 112 7.97 -3.49 -10.58
N GLY A 113 7.19 -2.43 -10.87
CA GLY A 113 6.26 -2.39 -12.01
C GLY A 113 4.85 -2.87 -11.68
N ILE A 114 4.52 -3.04 -10.40
CA ILE A 114 3.16 -3.24 -9.90
C ILE A 114 2.78 -2.06 -9.01
N ALA A 115 1.52 -1.66 -9.02
CA ALA A 115 0.92 -0.82 -7.99
C ALA A 115 -0.19 -1.56 -7.27
N ALA A 116 -0.44 -1.15 -6.02
CA ALA A 116 -1.61 -1.57 -5.28
C ALA A 116 -2.26 -0.38 -4.57
N LEU A 117 -3.59 -0.37 -4.55
CA LEU A 117 -4.44 0.63 -3.89
C LEU A 117 -5.34 -0.07 -2.88
N ALA A 118 -5.25 0.32 -1.62
CA ALA A 118 -6.22 -0.08 -0.61
C ALA A 118 -7.25 1.03 -0.43
N VAL A 119 -8.54 0.66 -0.28
CA VAL A 119 -9.67 1.60 -0.12
C VAL A 119 -10.63 1.08 0.94
N SER A 120 -11.07 1.95 1.84
CA SER A 120 -12.10 1.69 2.85
C SER A 120 -12.91 2.96 3.13
N ARG A 121 -14.07 2.80 3.80
CA ARG A 121 -14.85 3.92 4.36
C ARG A 121 -14.65 4.07 5.87
N ASP A 122 -14.48 2.95 6.55
CA ASP A 122 -14.60 2.89 8.00
C ASP A 122 -13.25 2.73 8.71
N TYR A 123 -12.20 2.39 7.96
CA TYR A 123 -10.88 2.13 8.51
C TYR A 123 -9.85 3.12 8.00
N GLU A 124 -9.06 3.70 8.91
CA GLU A 124 -7.77 4.25 8.50
C GLU A 124 -6.89 3.10 8.04
N LEU A 125 -6.13 3.33 6.97
CA LEU A 125 -5.34 2.26 6.38
C LEU A 125 -4.04 2.74 5.74
N GLY A 126 -3.10 1.81 5.65
CA GLY A 126 -1.88 1.93 4.87
C GLY A 126 -1.59 0.62 4.18
N ILE A 127 -0.94 0.66 3.04
CA ILE A 127 -0.49 -0.52 2.31
C ILE A 127 0.95 -0.32 1.87
N ASP A 128 1.76 -1.35 2.07
CA ASP A 128 3.08 -1.42 1.45
C ASP A 128 3.27 -2.72 0.71
N MET A 129 4.09 -2.67 -0.34
CA MET A 129 4.32 -3.80 -1.23
C MET A 129 5.74 -3.74 -1.75
N GLU A 130 6.44 -4.88 -1.68
CA GLU A 130 7.78 -5.00 -2.19
C GLU A 130 8.01 -6.29 -2.97
N ARG A 131 8.89 -6.19 -3.96
CA ARG A 131 9.37 -7.38 -4.65
C ARG A 131 10.53 -7.98 -3.87
N ILE A 132 10.46 -9.28 -3.61
CA ILE A 132 11.56 -10.04 -3.01
C ILE A 132 12.75 -10.06 -3.99
N ARG A 133 13.88 -9.55 -3.54
CA ARG A 133 15.16 -9.52 -4.27
C ARG A 133 16.32 -9.55 -3.26
N PRO A 134 17.51 -9.94 -3.66
CA PRO A 134 18.68 -9.84 -2.79
C PRO A 134 18.82 -8.40 -2.26
N ILE A 135 19.09 -8.29 -0.96
CA ILE A 135 19.30 -7.02 -0.26
C ILE A 135 20.44 -7.19 0.72
N ASP A 136 21.13 -6.10 1.02
CA ASP A 136 22.19 -6.10 2.03
C ASP A 136 21.59 -6.25 3.43
N ALA A 137 22.19 -7.11 4.24
CA ALA A 137 21.75 -7.38 5.61
C ALA A 137 21.85 -6.13 6.50
N ASP A 138 22.78 -5.23 6.21
CA ASP A 138 22.96 -3.96 6.93
C ASP A 138 21.70 -3.10 6.91
N VAL A 139 20.85 -3.23 5.89
CA VAL A 139 19.57 -2.52 5.84
C VAL A 139 18.66 -2.93 7.00
N ALA A 140 18.61 -4.22 7.33
CA ALA A 140 17.86 -4.68 8.49
C ALA A 140 18.43 -4.10 9.80
N GLU A 141 19.75 -4.10 9.94
CA GLU A 141 20.43 -3.62 11.16
C GLU A 141 20.18 -2.12 11.43
N HIS A 142 19.98 -1.32 10.37
CA HIS A 142 19.71 0.12 10.52
C HIS A 142 18.24 0.45 10.82
N HIS A 143 17.31 -0.44 10.51
CA HIS A 143 15.89 -0.10 10.53
C HIS A 143 15.04 -0.97 11.47
N PHE A 144 15.47 -2.19 11.79
CA PHE A 144 14.68 -3.11 12.57
C PHE A 144 15.03 -3.07 14.04
N SER A 145 14.08 -3.43 14.87
CA SER A 145 14.32 -3.52 16.31
C SER A 145 15.23 -4.70 16.66
N SER A 146 15.84 -4.65 17.84
CA SER A 146 16.68 -5.75 18.32
C SER A 146 15.94 -7.09 18.39
N ARG A 147 14.63 -7.09 18.68
CA ARG A 147 13.79 -8.30 18.72
C ARG A 147 13.58 -8.87 17.32
N GLU A 148 13.30 -8.02 16.35
CA GLU A 148 13.10 -8.41 14.95
C GLU A 148 14.40 -8.94 14.32
N LEU A 149 15.54 -8.28 14.61
CA LEU A 149 16.86 -8.75 14.18
C LEU A 149 17.20 -10.11 14.77
N LEU A 150 16.89 -10.33 16.06
CA LEU A 150 17.09 -11.64 16.68
C LEU A 150 16.28 -12.72 15.97
N THR A 151 15.00 -12.44 15.68
CA THR A 151 14.15 -13.38 14.93
C THR A 151 14.71 -13.65 13.54
N LEU A 152 15.09 -12.63 12.78
CA LEU A 152 15.68 -12.80 11.44
C LEU A 152 16.93 -13.67 11.45
N ARG A 153 17.80 -13.51 12.46
CA ARG A 153 19.04 -14.31 12.59
C ARG A 153 18.79 -15.78 12.90
N THR A 154 17.61 -16.12 13.44
CA THR A 154 17.22 -17.49 13.74
C THR A 154 16.47 -18.19 12.61
N LEU A 155 16.06 -17.44 11.57
CA LEU A 155 15.38 -18.03 10.41
C LEU A 155 16.36 -18.88 9.57
N PRO A 156 15.87 -19.97 8.95
CA PRO A 156 16.60 -20.66 7.91
C PRO A 156 16.98 -19.71 6.77
N PRO A 157 18.13 -19.90 6.08
CA PRO A 157 18.61 -19.00 5.04
C PRO A 157 17.58 -18.69 3.95
N GLU A 158 16.79 -19.68 3.53
CA GLU A 158 15.74 -19.53 2.53
C GLU A 158 14.53 -18.71 3.01
N GLN A 159 14.36 -18.54 4.31
CA GLN A 159 13.29 -17.75 4.92
C GLN A 159 13.74 -16.34 5.31
N TRP A 160 15.03 -16.04 5.24
CA TRP A 160 15.56 -14.75 5.64
C TRP A 160 15.00 -13.59 4.80
N LEU A 161 15.08 -13.70 3.46
CA LEU A 161 14.51 -12.67 2.56
C LEU A 161 12.98 -12.52 2.71
N PRO A 162 12.19 -13.60 2.70
CA PRO A 162 10.77 -13.49 3.03
C PRO A 162 10.50 -12.81 4.38
N GLY A 163 11.23 -13.16 5.43
CA GLY A 163 11.11 -12.55 6.75
C GLY A 163 11.48 -11.06 6.75
N PHE A 164 12.58 -10.70 6.07
CA PHE A 164 12.98 -9.32 5.91
C PHE A 164 11.88 -8.48 5.24
N TYR A 165 11.40 -8.90 4.05
CA TYR A 165 10.40 -8.13 3.31
C TYR A 165 9.05 -8.07 4.01
N ARG A 166 8.69 -9.12 4.75
CA ARG A 166 7.51 -9.11 5.61
C ARG A 166 7.62 -8.07 6.72
N CYS A 167 8.75 -8.03 7.44
CA CYS A 167 9.00 -7.03 8.46
C CYS A 167 8.95 -5.63 7.86
N TRP A 168 9.66 -5.41 6.75
CA TRP A 168 9.70 -4.14 6.04
C TRP A 168 8.31 -3.66 5.63
N THR A 169 7.56 -4.47 4.87
CA THR A 169 6.23 -4.08 4.38
C THR A 169 5.23 -3.87 5.52
N SER A 170 5.34 -4.63 6.61
CA SER A 170 4.50 -4.45 7.80
C SER A 170 4.75 -3.10 8.47
N LYS A 171 6.01 -2.73 8.64
CA LYS A 171 6.39 -1.45 9.23
C LYS A 171 5.99 -0.27 8.34
N GLU A 172 6.31 -0.34 7.05
CA GLU A 172 5.96 0.70 6.08
C GLU A 172 4.44 0.87 5.93
N ALA A 173 3.68 -0.22 5.89
CA ALA A 173 2.22 -0.16 5.82
C ALA A 173 1.64 0.55 7.05
N LEU A 174 2.16 0.28 8.24
CA LEU A 174 1.72 0.91 9.47
C LEU A 174 2.04 2.41 9.48
N LEU A 175 3.26 2.81 9.08
CA LEU A 175 3.63 4.22 8.97
C LEU A 175 2.79 4.97 7.93
N LYS A 176 2.52 4.34 6.78
CA LYS A 176 1.61 4.89 5.76
C LYS A 176 0.18 5.01 6.28
N GLY A 177 -0.24 4.06 7.11
CA GLY A 177 -1.53 4.09 7.79
C GLY A 177 -1.66 5.28 8.72
N GLU A 178 -0.71 5.47 9.62
CA GLU A 178 -0.64 6.63 10.53
C GLU A 178 -0.48 7.96 9.76
N GLY A 179 0.11 7.92 8.59
CA GLY A 179 0.31 9.12 7.79
C GLY A 179 1.37 10.05 8.33
N LEU A 180 2.35 9.53 9.06
CA LEU A 180 3.43 10.29 9.71
C LEU A 180 4.70 10.36 8.84
N GLY A 181 4.69 9.72 7.68
CA GLY A 181 5.83 9.65 6.76
C GLY A 181 6.98 8.82 7.33
N LEU A 182 8.14 8.86 6.64
CA LEU A 182 9.36 8.15 7.04
C LEU A 182 10.10 8.80 8.21
N ASN A 183 9.49 9.76 8.91
CA ASN A 183 10.14 10.47 10.02
C ASN A 183 10.08 9.70 11.35
N LEU A 184 9.43 8.54 11.35
CA LEU A 184 9.37 7.70 12.54
C LEU A 184 10.49 6.65 12.51
N PRO A 185 11.20 6.49 13.63
CA PRO A 185 12.15 5.38 13.76
C PRO A 185 11.40 4.05 13.70
N LEU A 186 11.78 3.24 12.73
CA LEU A 186 11.16 1.92 12.51
C LEU A 186 11.41 0.95 13.68
N ASP A 187 12.41 1.19 14.51
CA ASP A 187 12.70 0.43 15.73
C ASP A 187 11.78 0.79 16.92
N GLY A 188 10.88 1.76 16.77
CA GLY A 188 9.93 2.19 17.80
C GLY A 188 8.79 1.20 18.09
N PHE A 189 8.66 0.11 17.34
CA PHE A 189 7.65 -0.93 17.50
C PHE A 189 8.11 -2.25 16.91
N ASP A 190 7.49 -3.36 17.30
CA ASP A 190 7.81 -4.70 16.83
C ASP A 190 6.66 -5.28 16.02
N VAL A 191 6.99 -5.91 14.89
CA VAL A 191 6.06 -6.68 14.09
C VAL A 191 6.49 -8.16 14.01
N GLU A 192 5.56 -9.03 13.63
CA GLU A 192 5.88 -10.44 13.41
C GLU A 192 6.72 -10.60 12.14
N VAL A 193 7.92 -11.13 12.32
CA VAL A 193 8.92 -11.34 11.26
C VAL A 193 8.84 -12.74 10.65
N HIS A 194 8.47 -13.77 11.46
CA HIS A 194 8.49 -15.14 11.00
C HIS A 194 7.46 -15.39 9.89
N PRO A 195 7.89 -15.79 8.66
CA PRO A 195 7.00 -15.82 7.49
C PRO A 195 5.87 -16.86 7.57
N GLN A 196 5.94 -17.81 8.49
CA GLN A 196 4.90 -18.82 8.68
C GLN A 196 3.87 -18.45 9.75
N LEU A 197 4.09 -17.36 10.51
CA LEU A 197 3.14 -16.90 11.52
C LEU A 197 2.23 -15.81 10.92
N PRO A 198 1.04 -15.56 11.44
CA PRO A 198 0.20 -14.44 11.00
C PRO A 198 0.90 -13.09 11.16
N ALA A 199 0.72 -12.16 10.22
CA ALA A 199 1.22 -10.80 10.39
C ALA A 199 0.56 -10.16 11.62
N ALA A 200 1.35 -9.52 12.47
CA ALA A 200 0.88 -8.92 13.71
C ALA A 200 1.77 -7.76 14.15
N LEU A 201 1.17 -6.76 14.77
CA LEU A 201 1.86 -5.79 15.60
C LEU A 201 2.04 -6.42 16.99
N LEU A 202 3.28 -6.61 17.42
CA LEU A 202 3.61 -7.36 18.64
C LEU A 202 3.80 -6.45 19.85
N ASP A 203 4.41 -5.28 19.65
CA ASP A 203 4.70 -4.34 20.71
C ASP A 203 4.79 -2.90 20.19
N LEU A 204 4.40 -1.95 21.03
CA LEU A 204 4.53 -0.51 20.80
C LEU A 204 5.30 0.10 21.98
N ARG A 205 6.42 0.76 21.70
CA ARG A 205 7.13 1.49 22.74
C ARG A 205 6.31 2.71 23.17
N PRO A 206 6.37 3.12 24.43
CA PRO A 206 5.57 4.25 24.95
C PRO A 206 5.74 5.56 24.17
N GLN A 207 6.88 5.74 23.52
CA GLN A 207 7.21 6.94 22.74
C GLN A 207 6.82 6.81 21.25
N ALA A 208 6.42 5.63 20.78
CA ALA A 208 5.99 5.45 19.41
C ALA A 208 4.68 6.21 19.18
N PRO A 209 4.63 7.18 18.28
CA PRO A 209 3.42 7.96 18.00
C PRO A 209 2.47 7.17 17.09
N ILE A 210 2.23 5.92 17.43
CA ILE A 210 1.37 4.98 16.72
C ILE A 210 0.14 4.73 17.59
N ALA A 211 -1.03 4.97 17.03
CA ALA A 211 -2.28 4.73 17.74
C ALA A 211 -2.50 3.23 17.99
N ALA A 212 -3.27 2.88 19.00
CA ALA A 212 -3.71 1.52 19.24
C ALA A 212 -4.73 1.04 18.18
N GLY A 213 -4.95 -0.26 18.10
CA GLY A 213 -6.00 -0.86 17.25
C GLY A 213 -5.57 -1.18 15.82
N TRP A 214 -4.29 -1.10 15.50
CA TRP A 214 -3.80 -1.52 14.19
C TRP A 214 -3.75 -3.04 14.07
N LEU A 215 -4.28 -3.53 12.95
CA LEU A 215 -4.21 -4.91 12.50
C LEU A 215 -3.35 -4.96 11.25
N LEU A 216 -2.52 -6.00 11.12
CA LEU A 216 -1.70 -6.25 9.95
C LEU A 216 -2.22 -7.47 9.20
N VAL A 217 -2.39 -7.34 7.91
CA VAL A 217 -2.87 -8.42 7.03
C VAL A 217 -1.89 -8.59 5.89
N GLU A 218 -1.27 -9.76 5.82
CA GLU A 218 -0.41 -10.11 4.69
C GLU A 218 -1.21 -10.37 3.44
N LEU A 219 -0.70 -9.85 2.32
CA LEU A 219 -1.28 -9.95 0.99
C LEU A 219 -0.23 -10.50 0.03
N ASN A 220 -0.67 -11.37 -0.88
CA ASN A 220 0.17 -11.96 -1.92
C ASN A 220 -0.45 -11.67 -3.29
N PRO A 221 -0.19 -10.50 -3.90
CA PRO A 221 -0.81 -10.15 -5.19
C PRO A 221 -0.25 -10.94 -6.37
N ALA A 222 1.03 -11.30 -6.34
CA ALA A 222 1.74 -12.01 -7.41
C ALA A 222 2.96 -12.75 -6.86
N GLU A 223 3.56 -13.60 -7.70
CA GLU A 223 4.81 -14.30 -7.38
C GLU A 223 5.94 -13.30 -7.06
N ASP A 224 6.77 -13.60 -6.09
CA ASP A 224 7.88 -12.76 -5.60
C ASP A 224 7.45 -11.38 -5.07
N ILE A 225 6.18 -11.17 -4.79
CA ILE A 225 5.66 -9.92 -4.22
C ILE A 225 5.09 -10.19 -2.83
N VAL A 226 5.60 -9.48 -1.85
CA VAL A 226 5.06 -9.43 -0.49
C VAL A 226 4.38 -8.09 -0.32
N ALA A 227 3.19 -8.09 0.24
CA ALA A 227 2.49 -6.87 0.60
C ALA A 227 1.85 -7.01 1.99
N THR A 228 1.75 -5.89 2.69
CA THR A 228 1.03 -5.80 3.97
C THR A 228 0.02 -4.67 3.90
N LEU A 229 -1.20 -4.97 4.32
CA LEU A 229 -2.23 -3.99 4.64
C LEU A 229 -2.22 -3.77 6.15
N ALA A 230 -2.04 -2.52 6.59
CA ALA A 230 -2.33 -2.08 7.93
C ALA A 230 -3.70 -1.41 7.94
N LEU A 231 -4.56 -1.77 8.86
CA LEU A 231 -5.85 -1.11 9.06
C LEU A 231 -6.09 -0.88 10.55
N ARG A 232 -6.69 0.27 10.91
CA ARG A 232 -7.03 0.59 12.29
C ARG A 232 -8.50 0.29 12.54
N ASP A 233 -8.74 -0.73 13.35
CA ASP A 233 -10.07 -1.15 13.76
C ASP A 233 -10.32 -0.82 15.24
N GLU A 234 -10.92 0.33 15.49
CA GLU A 234 -11.30 0.77 16.83
C GLU A 234 -12.57 0.06 17.35
N THR A 235 -13.26 -0.62 16.45
CA THR A 235 -14.58 -1.21 16.74
C THR A 235 -14.54 -2.72 16.95
N GLY A 236 -13.44 -3.37 16.57
CA GLY A 236 -13.31 -4.83 16.59
C GLY A 236 -14.23 -5.54 15.58
N LYS A 237 -14.67 -4.83 14.52
CA LYS A 237 -15.63 -5.35 13.53
C LYS A 237 -14.97 -5.89 12.26
N PHE A 238 -13.68 -5.66 12.09
CA PHE A 238 -13.00 -6.17 10.92
C PHE A 238 -12.92 -7.70 10.97
N ASP A 239 -13.43 -8.32 9.92
CA ASP A 239 -13.27 -9.74 9.64
C ASP A 239 -12.54 -9.89 8.30
N ARG A 240 -11.68 -10.90 8.20
CA ARG A 240 -10.90 -11.14 6.97
C ARG A 240 -11.79 -11.42 5.75
N SER A 241 -13.02 -11.90 5.96
CA SER A 241 -14.03 -12.05 4.88
C SER A 241 -14.51 -10.71 4.31
N SER A 242 -14.29 -9.61 5.05
CA SER A 242 -14.58 -8.23 4.59
C SER A 242 -13.50 -7.66 3.67
N LEU A 243 -12.35 -8.32 3.57
CA LEU A 243 -11.27 -7.95 2.66
C LEU A 243 -11.50 -8.58 1.29
N ARG A 244 -11.52 -7.75 0.26
CA ARG A 244 -11.64 -8.18 -1.13
C ARG A 244 -10.46 -7.68 -1.95
N CYS A 245 -9.79 -8.60 -2.61
CA CYS A 245 -8.62 -8.31 -3.44
C CYS A 245 -8.95 -8.53 -4.92
N PHE A 246 -8.51 -7.61 -5.77
CA PHE A 246 -8.80 -7.61 -7.20
C PHE A 246 -7.55 -7.28 -8.02
N ALA A 247 -7.41 -7.90 -9.17
CA ALA A 247 -6.46 -7.47 -10.19
C ALA A 247 -7.21 -6.65 -11.26
N LEU A 248 -6.82 -5.37 -11.40
CA LEU A 248 -7.41 -4.48 -12.39
C LEU A 248 -6.86 -4.83 -13.79
N VAL A 249 -7.76 -5.11 -14.72
CA VAL A 249 -7.44 -5.35 -16.13
C VAL A 249 -7.48 -4.01 -16.87
N ARG A 250 -6.33 -3.53 -17.32
CA ARG A 250 -6.20 -2.32 -18.16
C ARG A 250 -5.03 -2.47 -19.13
#